data_877f59821c3f6b89ce45c2800e163943
#
_entry.id   877f59821c3f6b89ce45c2800e163943
#
_cell.length_a   1.000
_cell.length_b   1.000
_cell.length_c   1.000
_cell.angle_alpha   90.00
_cell.angle_beta   90.00
_cell.angle_gamma   90.00
#
_symmetry.space_group_name_H-M   'P 1'
#
loop_
_entity.id
_entity.type
_entity.pdbx_description
1 polymer ?
#
loop_
_entity_poly.entity_id
_entity_poly.type
_entity_poly.pdbx_seq_one_letter_code
_entity_poly.pdbx_strand_id
1 'polypeptide(L)'
;MLAAIRCIRARGLLVGAITNNWVVESGGTSVLRPHFDVFIESAVVGIRKPDPRIFHLACDELGVAPHESIFLDDIGLNLKAARALGMTTIKVAAVDAALTELQGLLGFPLR
;
A
#
# COMPACT_ATOMS: atom_id res chain seq x y z
N MET A 1 9.19 0.68 -9.57
CA MET A 1 8.32 0.87 -8.38
C MET A 1 9.05 1.47 -7.18
N LEU A 2 10.24 0.97 -6.82
CA LEU A 2 10.99 1.55 -5.69
C LEU A 2 11.36 3.03 -5.92
N ALA A 3 11.69 3.41 -7.15
CA ALA A 3 11.96 4.81 -7.49
C ALA A 3 10.73 5.70 -7.25
N ALA A 4 9.54 5.19 -7.56
CA ALA A 4 8.29 5.91 -7.30
C ALA A 4 8.05 6.08 -5.79
N ILE A 5 8.30 5.05 -5.01
CA ILE A 5 8.16 5.10 -3.54
C ILE A 5 9.10 6.16 -2.96
N ARG A 6 10.35 6.21 -3.39
CA ARG A 6 11.32 7.23 -2.97
C ARG A 6 10.85 8.63 -3.33
N CYS A 7 10.32 8.79 -4.54
CA CYS A 7 9.81 10.08 -5.01
C CYS A 7 8.63 10.57 -4.15
N ILE A 8 7.70 9.68 -3.83
CA ILE A 8 6.54 9.99 -2.99
C ILE A 8 6.98 10.41 -1.59
N ARG A 9 7.89 9.66 -0.99
CA ARG A 9 8.40 9.97 0.36
C ARG A 9 9.20 11.28 0.37
N ALA A 10 9.96 11.56 -0.68
CA ALA A 10 10.68 12.81 -0.82
C ALA A 10 9.75 14.03 -0.88
N ARG A 11 8.50 13.83 -1.29
CA ARG A 11 7.46 14.88 -1.29
C ARG A 11 6.73 15.00 0.04
N GLY A 12 7.15 14.27 1.07
CA GLY A 12 6.55 14.34 2.39
C GLY A 12 5.30 13.48 2.58
N LEU A 13 4.97 12.63 1.62
CA LEU A 13 3.88 11.68 1.74
C LEU A 13 4.35 10.37 2.36
N LEU A 14 3.45 9.69 3.05
CA LEU A 14 3.74 8.42 3.71
C LEU A 14 3.43 7.26 2.78
N VAL A 15 4.24 6.21 2.85
CA VAL A 15 4.05 5.00 2.06
C VAL A 15 4.06 3.79 2.98
N GLY A 16 2.99 3.01 2.91
CA GLY A 16 2.88 1.75 3.65
C GLY A 16 2.75 0.56 2.71
N ALA A 17 3.07 -0.61 3.21
CA ALA A 17 2.85 -1.86 2.51
C ALA A 17 2.03 -2.81 3.36
N ILE A 18 1.12 -3.54 2.72
CA ILE A 18 0.35 -4.63 3.34
C ILE A 18 0.61 -5.87 2.51
N THR A 19 1.23 -6.87 3.10
CA THR A 19 1.54 -8.11 2.40
C THR A 19 0.83 -9.30 3.03
N ASN A 20 0.17 -10.12 2.18
CA ASN A 20 -0.39 -11.39 2.60
C ASN A 20 0.72 -12.44 2.48
N ASN A 21 1.27 -12.84 3.60
CA ASN A 21 2.27 -13.91 3.65
C ASN A 21 1.83 -14.99 4.63
N TRP A 22 2.22 -16.23 4.36
CA TRP A 22 1.85 -17.38 5.19
C TRP A 22 2.82 -17.58 6.34
N VAL A 23 4.09 -17.28 6.11
CA VAL A 23 5.18 -17.52 7.05
C VAL A 23 6.09 -16.33 7.07
N VAL A 24 6.54 -15.95 8.26
CA VAL A 24 7.58 -14.93 8.41
C VAL A 24 8.92 -15.59 8.06
N GLU A 25 9.39 -15.34 6.86
CA GLU A 25 10.70 -15.82 6.40
C GLU A 25 11.75 -14.75 6.64
N SER A 26 12.82 -15.12 7.32
CA SER A 26 13.96 -14.21 7.49
C SER A 26 14.56 -13.92 6.11
N GLY A 27 14.63 -12.63 5.76
CA GLY A 27 15.23 -12.16 4.51
C GLY A 27 14.25 -11.89 3.37
N GLY A 28 13.05 -12.50 3.34
CA GLY A 28 12.12 -12.37 2.23
C GLY A 28 11.60 -10.94 2.04
N THR A 29 11.16 -10.30 3.12
CA THR A 29 10.58 -8.96 3.10
C THR A 29 11.49 -7.91 3.74
N SER A 30 12.53 -8.32 4.47
CA SER A 30 13.41 -7.41 5.21
C SER A 30 14.13 -6.40 4.31
N VAL A 31 14.41 -6.78 3.06
CA VAL A 31 15.05 -5.91 2.07
C VAL A 31 14.15 -4.75 1.68
N LEU A 32 12.83 -4.96 1.68
CA LEU A 32 11.85 -3.96 1.29
C LEU A 32 11.45 -3.02 2.43
N ARG A 33 11.48 -3.49 3.68
CA ARG A 33 11.04 -2.71 4.84
C ARG A 33 11.60 -1.29 4.92
N PRO A 34 12.89 -1.04 4.68
CA PRO A 34 13.44 0.31 4.81
C PRO A 34 12.84 1.33 3.83
N HIS A 35 12.19 0.86 2.77
CA HIS A 35 11.58 1.74 1.76
C HIS A 35 10.20 2.25 2.17
N PHE A 36 9.62 1.71 3.23
CA PHE A 36 8.25 2.02 3.66
C PHE A 36 8.24 2.65 5.06
N ASP A 37 7.26 3.52 5.28
CA ASP A 37 7.01 4.10 6.61
C ASP A 37 6.32 3.09 7.53
N VAL A 38 5.46 2.25 6.95
CA VAL A 38 4.76 1.16 7.64
C VAL A 38 4.83 -0.09 6.78
N PHE A 39 5.09 -1.24 7.39
CA PHE A 39 5.15 -2.50 6.68
C PHE A 39 4.40 -3.57 7.48
N ILE A 40 3.23 -3.98 6.98
CA ILE A 40 2.35 -4.93 7.66
C ILE A 40 2.40 -6.28 6.96
N GLU A 41 2.70 -7.31 7.72
CA GLU A 41 2.73 -8.69 7.25
C GLU A 41 1.60 -9.49 7.91
N SER A 42 0.77 -10.15 7.11
CA SER A 42 -0.36 -10.93 7.62
C SER A 42 0.09 -12.04 8.58
N ALA A 43 1.25 -12.65 8.34
CA ALA A 43 1.80 -13.68 9.21
C ALA A 43 2.17 -13.16 10.61
N VAL A 44 2.47 -11.87 10.73
CA VAL A 44 2.82 -11.23 12.01
C VAL A 44 1.57 -10.78 12.76
N VAL A 45 0.64 -10.11 12.06
CA VAL A 45 -0.52 -9.50 12.72
C VAL A 45 -1.73 -10.45 12.84
N GLY A 46 -1.69 -11.59 12.16
CA GLY A 46 -2.77 -12.58 12.22
C GLY A 46 -4.03 -12.20 11.46
N ILE A 47 -3.95 -11.17 10.62
CA ILE A 47 -5.04 -10.68 9.78
C ILE A 47 -4.51 -10.57 8.36
N ARG A 48 -5.34 -10.86 7.36
CA ARG A 48 -4.92 -10.77 5.96
C ARG A 48 -5.98 -10.05 5.13
N LYS A 49 -5.53 -9.46 4.00
CA LYS A 49 -6.45 -8.90 3.01
C LYS A 49 -7.38 -10.01 2.48
N PRO A 50 -8.63 -9.80 2.25
CA PRO A 50 -9.37 -8.51 2.26
C PRO A 50 -10.07 -8.18 3.58
N ASP A 51 -9.66 -8.73 4.71
CA ASP A 51 -10.25 -8.40 6.00
C ASP A 51 -10.09 -6.87 6.26
N PRO A 52 -11.18 -6.13 6.49
CA PRO A 52 -11.09 -4.67 6.64
C PRO A 52 -10.22 -4.23 7.81
N ARG A 53 -10.03 -5.07 8.83
CA ARG A 53 -9.20 -4.73 9.99
C ARG A 53 -7.74 -4.46 9.61
N ILE A 54 -7.22 -5.12 8.57
CA ILE A 54 -5.82 -4.92 8.16
C ILE A 54 -5.62 -3.54 7.52
N PHE A 55 -6.63 -3.03 6.79
CA PHE A 55 -6.61 -1.68 6.22
C PHE A 55 -6.71 -0.62 7.32
N HIS A 56 -7.56 -0.83 8.33
CA HIS A 56 -7.65 0.05 9.47
C HIS A 56 -6.34 0.10 10.25
N LEU A 57 -5.70 -1.05 10.45
CA LEU A 57 -4.40 -1.12 11.11
C LEU A 57 -3.35 -0.30 10.37
N ALA A 58 -3.30 -0.42 9.05
CA ALA A 58 -2.35 0.34 8.22
C ALA A 58 -2.60 1.84 8.33
N CYS A 59 -3.84 2.27 8.24
CA CYS A 59 -4.21 3.68 8.36
C CYS A 59 -3.89 4.22 9.75
N ASP A 60 -4.17 3.46 10.80
CA ASP A 60 -3.87 3.85 12.18
C ASP A 60 -2.37 4.02 12.38
N GLU A 61 -1.56 3.10 11.88
CA GLU A 61 -0.11 3.18 11.99
C GLU A 61 0.48 4.33 11.17
N LEU A 62 -0.12 4.66 10.03
CA LEU A 62 0.27 5.81 9.24
C LEU A 62 -0.26 7.14 9.80
N GLY A 63 -1.24 7.07 10.71
CA GLY A 63 -1.85 8.27 11.27
C GLY A 63 -2.78 9.00 10.31
N VAL A 64 -3.41 8.27 9.40
CA VAL A 64 -4.32 8.84 8.38
C VAL A 64 -5.69 8.16 8.42
N ALA A 65 -6.70 8.84 7.89
CA ALA A 65 -8.01 8.24 7.67
C ALA A 65 -8.02 7.51 6.32
N PRO A 66 -8.89 6.49 6.14
CA PRO A 66 -8.98 5.78 4.87
C PRO A 66 -9.21 6.68 3.66
N HIS A 67 -10.06 7.71 3.79
CA HIS A 67 -10.34 8.63 2.68
C HIS A 67 -9.15 9.51 2.28
N GLU A 68 -8.10 9.55 3.10
CA GLU A 68 -6.86 10.29 2.82
C GLU A 68 -5.81 9.41 2.13
N SER A 69 -6.13 8.16 1.84
CA SER A 69 -5.16 7.18 1.35
C SER A 69 -5.54 6.62 -0.02
N ILE A 70 -4.51 6.18 -0.74
CA ILE A 70 -4.63 5.50 -2.03
C ILE A 70 -4.07 4.09 -1.84
N PHE A 71 -4.85 3.09 -2.20
CA PHE A 71 -4.46 1.69 -2.11
C PHE A 71 -4.28 1.08 -3.50
N LEU A 72 -3.12 0.50 -3.76
CA LEU A 72 -2.79 -0.15 -5.01
C LEU A 72 -2.65 -1.66 -4.78
N ASP A 73 -3.35 -2.45 -5.58
CA ASP A 73 -3.29 -3.92 -5.51
C ASP A 73 -3.72 -4.50 -6.86
N ASP A 74 -3.35 -5.74 -7.12
CA ASP A 74 -3.75 -6.46 -8.33
C ASP A 74 -5.00 -7.33 -8.12
N ILE A 75 -5.42 -7.53 -6.88
CA ILE A 75 -6.53 -8.42 -6.53
C ILE A 75 -7.81 -7.60 -6.30
N GLY A 76 -8.84 -7.87 -7.12
CA GLY A 76 -10.11 -7.12 -7.09
C GLY A 76 -10.83 -7.16 -5.74
N LEU A 77 -10.81 -8.29 -5.03
CA LEU A 77 -11.45 -8.41 -3.71
C LEU A 77 -10.78 -7.49 -2.68
N ASN A 78 -9.45 -7.32 -2.76
CA ASN A 78 -8.72 -6.42 -1.88
C ASN A 78 -9.09 -4.97 -2.17
N LEU A 79 -9.17 -4.59 -3.44
CA LEU A 79 -9.58 -3.25 -3.85
C LEU A 79 -11.00 -2.94 -3.40
N LYS A 80 -11.93 -3.89 -3.55
CA LYS A 80 -13.31 -3.72 -3.13
C LYS A 80 -13.41 -3.45 -1.63
N ALA A 81 -12.67 -4.19 -0.82
CA ALA A 81 -12.66 -4.01 0.64
C ALA A 81 -12.12 -2.63 1.01
N ALA A 82 -11.05 -2.18 0.38
CA ALA A 82 -10.46 -0.87 0.62
C ALA A 82 -11.43 0.26 0.23
N ARG A 83 -12.08 0.15 -0.93
CA ARG A 83 -13.08 1.15 -1.36
C ARG A 83 -14.25 1.26 -0.41
N ALA A 84 -14.69 0.14 0.17
CA ALA A 84 -15.78 0.14 1.14
C ALA A 84 -15.45 0.95 2.39
N LEU A 85 -14.17 1.14 2.70
CA LEU A 85 -13.71 1.96 3.81
C LEU A 85 -13.48 3.43 3.44
N GLY A 86 -13.62 3.78 2.18
CA GLY A 86 -13.42 5.14 1.69
C GLY A 86 -12.07 5.41 1.05
N MET A 87 -11.23 4.39 0.89
CA MET A 87 -9.93 4.54 0.21
C MET A 87 -10.12 4.73 -1.29
N THR A 88 -9.27 5.54 -1.90
CA THR A 88 -9.13 5.58 -3.36
C THR A 88 -8.29 4.37 -3.79
N THR A 89 -8.71 3.68 -4.84
CA THR A 89 -8.02 2.45 -5.25
C THR A 89 -7.54 2.52 -6.68
N ILE A 90 -6.40 1.87 -6.92
CA ILE A 90 -5.82 1.68 -8.25
C ILE A 90 -5.57 0.20 -8.46
N LYS A 91 -6.11 -0.37 -9.54
CA LYS A 91 -5.82 -1.75 -9.90
C LYS A 91 -4.50 -1.82 -10.66
N VAL A 92 -3.59 -2.64 -10.16
CA VAL A 92 -2.27 -2.82 -10.77
C VAL A 92 -2.31 -4.02 -11.72
N ALA A 93 -2.67 -3.76 -12.99
CA ALA A 93 -2.55 -4.77 -14.04
C ALA A 93 -1.16 -4.69 -14.69
N ALA A 94 -0.66 -3.48 -14.90
CA ALA A 94 0.71 -3.21 -15.33
C ALA A 94 1.26 -2.07 -14.49
N VAL A 95 2.53 -2.16 -14.11
CA VAL A 95 3.17 -1.18 -13.23
C VAL A 95 3.15 0.22 -13.86
N ASP A 96 3.50 0.34 -15.14
CA ASP A 96 3.55 1.63 -15.82
C ASP A 96 2.19 2.32 -15.87
N ALA A 97 1.12 1.57 -16.18
CA ALA A 97 -0.24 2.12 -16.20
C ALA A 97 -0.69 2.56 -14.80
N ALA A 98 -0.36 1.77 -13.78
CA ALA A 98 -0.69 2.11 -12.39
C ALA A 98 0.05 3.37 -11.94
N LEU A 99 1.32 3.53 -12.29
CA LEU A 99 2.10 4.72 -11.97
C LEU A 99 1.56 5.96 -12.67
N THR A 100 1.11 5.82 -13.92
CA THR A 100 0.48 6.93 -14.66
C THR A 100 -0.80 7.39 -13.96
N GLU A 101 -1.64 6.45 -13.55
CA GLU A 101 -2.86 6.77 -12.82
C GLU A 101 -2.56 7.42 -11.46
N LEU A 102 -1.57 6.90 -10.75
CA LEU A 102 -1.14 7.46 -9.46
C LEU A 102 -0.59 8.88 -9.62
N GLN A 103 0.22 9.13 -10.65
CA GLN A 103 0.71 10.48 -10.95
C GLN A 103 -0.44 11.48 -11.14
N GLY A 104 -1.51 11.06 -11.84
CA GLY A 104 -2.69 11.88 -12.02
C GLY A 104 -3.37 12.25 -10.71
N LEU A 105 -3.42 11.32 -9.76
CA LEU A 105 -4.03 11.57 -8.45
C LEU A 105 -3.13 12.42 -7.53
N LEU A 106 -1.83 12.20 -7.59
CA LEU A 106 -0.87 12.92 -6.74
C LEU A 106 -0.50 14.31 -7.26
N GLY A 107 -0.57 14.50 -8.57
CA GLY A 107 -0.26 15.79 -9.19
C GLY A 107 1.22 16.06 -9.43
N PHE A 108 2.08 15.05 -9.37
CA PHE A 108 3.50 15.18 -9.70
C PHE A 108 4.04 13.89 -10.33
N PRO A 109 5.13 13.97 -11.13
CA PRO A 109 5.67 12.80 -11.80
C PRO A 109 6.38 11.85 -10.83
N LEU A 110 6.29 10.54 -11.11
CA LEU A 110 6.91 9.48 -10.33
C LEU A 110 8.08 8.80 -11.06
N ARG A 111 8.35 9.20 -12.28
CA ARG A 111 9.43 8.64 -13.10
C ARG A 111 10.01 9.68 -14.05
#